data_2eccacc75a01e98572a07f6c0bf5f8da
#
_entry.id   2eccacc75a01e98572a07f6c0bf5f8da
#
_cell.length_a   1.000
_cell.length_b   1.000
_cell.length_c   1.000
_cell.angle_alpha   90.00
_cell.angle_beta   90.00
_cell.angle_gamma   90.00
#
_symmetry.space_group_name_H-M   'P 1'
#
loop_
_entity.id
_entity.type
_entity.pdbx_description
1 polymer ?
#
loop_
_entity_poly.entity_id
_entity_poly.type
_entity_poly.pdbx_seq_one_letter_code
_entity_poly.pdbx_strand_id
1 'polypeptide(L)'
;MKLLKIAVVVLGIACAGTTNANGSSVSSDVTEVTLTKPRMRWLWGGFGFHNSEATMTPLMSDEFRDQRVLKTFREIAPTYSRVFAGFADWTREAMDSFADYYDATFRRAGTTLYLVPGRMPVITDDFDFEGYCENVATRLDYLVKVCMCVKIRYYALTNEMASGPTWGWFSTHRDVYEKLCRALYAAFRRHGLDIGLMTPDSATPKYIDDVVWATKNLNDITEVYCWHYYDRAAKPGEARVYNDVYGHLTNLVSLCLGREKRISLGEWGMTGRNVPFREGHMRDDGHGGWRWPMSAFAREVAICRAEMGLAALNAGALNAVSWTFVDYPDPFLREDGDTPEEKARYDVARFSGWGLDVRYNKNGLFRWDDENKDYSSYPDLYTMGYLVKLFRKGARVLEPVFDDPELRVGAVTNPDGSCSVAVINWGAAKTVRITSAHPFAKPLRVYEYDSAKPPMNAFNDLQPMKGVVVATNGVFATTLPSRAMAFFTTDYTDRTPPSVTGVKLGGDGALVWNTSADSDHVYYRVYRDGEQIASTVATRLDVKGAKGVYAVRSVDRWGNVSE
;
A
#
# COMPACT_ATOMS: atom_id res chain seq x y z
N MET A 1 8.13 -12.02 43.35
CA MET A 1 8.06 -10.63 42.94
C MET A 1 9.48 -10.12 42.75
N LYS A 2 10.01 -10.20 41.54
CA LYS A 2 11.26 -9.53 41.14
C LYS A 2 10.88 -8.47 40.11
N LEU A 3 11.00 -7.21 40.55
CA LEU A 3 10.84 -6.06 39.65
C LEU A 3 11.95 -6.07 38.59
N LEU A 4 11.57 -6.27 37.37
CA LEU A 4 12.45 -6.08 36.20
C LEU A 4 12.61 -4.58 36.02
N LYS A 5 13.76 -4.03 36.39
CA LYS A 5 14.11 -2.64 36.10
C LYS A 5 14.37 -2.52 34.61
N ILE A 6 13.46 -1.90 33.90
CA ILE A 6 13.71 -1.45 32.51
C ILE A 6 14.75 -0.34 32.62
N ALA A 7 15.95 -0.61 32.11
CA ALA A 7 16.97 0.40 31.97
C ALA A 7 16.58 1.32 30.80
N VAL A 8 16.08 2.50 31.11
CA VAL A 8 15.94 3.59 30.16
C VAL A 8 17.34 4.08 29.86
N VAL A 9 17.88 3.69 28.71
CA VAL A 9 19.13 4.27 28.19
C VAL A 9 18.78 5.66 27.67
N VAL A 10 18.95 6.65 28.49
CA VAL A 10 18.98 8.06 28.10
C VAL A 10 20.32 8.26 27.40
N LEU A 11 20.37 8.22 26.07
CA LEU A 11 21.50 8.69 25.30
C LEU A 11 21.54 10.23 25.37
N GLY A 12 22.10 10.73 26.47
CA GLY A 12 22.54 12.11 26.54
C GLY A 12 23.76 12.25 25.61
N ILE A 13 23.58 12.91 24.47
CA ILE A 13 24.70 13.31 23.63
C ILE A 13 25.41 14.46 24.34
N ALA A 14 26.42 14.11 25.17
CA ALA A 14 27.42 15.07 25.59
C ALA A 14 28.36 15.27 24.38
N CYS A 15 28.36 16.46 23.81
CA CYS A 15 29.39 16.88 22.85
C CYS A 15 30.76 16.94 23.56
N ALA A 16 31.48 15.83 23.63
CA ALA A 16 32.89 15.82 23.96
C ALA A 16 33.68 15.92 22.65
N GLY A 17 34.15 17.12 22.36
CA GLY A 17 35.06 17.36 21.28
C GLY A 17 36.38 16.62 21.52
N THR A 18 36.66 15.57 20.77
CA THR A 18 38.01 15.02 20.63
C THR A 18 38.70 15.75 19.48
N THR A 19 39.66 16.62 19.83
CA THR A 19 40.57 17.24 18.89
C THR A 19 41.56 16.18 18.39
N ASN A 20 41.31 15.62 17.22
CA ASN A 20 42.38 14.96 16.46
C ASN A 20 43.11 16.02 15.62
N ALA A 21 44.43 16.04 15.73
CA ALA A 21 45.32 16.96 15.07
C ALA A 21 45.46 16.68 13.57
N ASN A 22 44.39 16.85 12.81
CA ASN A 22 44.38 17.17 11.38
C ASN A 22 43.06 17.87 11.12
N GLY A 23 43.12 19.18 11.03
CA GLY A 23 41.93 20.05 11.05
C GLY A 23 41.07 20.00 9.81
N SER A 24 40.19 19.02 9.74
CA SER A 24 38.91 19.16 9.07
C SER A 24 37.82 19.01 10.14
N SER A 25 37.31 20.15 10.61
CA SER A 25 36.04 20.16 11.35
C SER A 25 34.97 19.59 10.42
N VAL A 26 34.55 18.34 10.64
CA VAL A 26 33.30 17.86 10.09
C VAL A 26 32.22 18.65 10.83
N SER A 27 31.82 19.77 10.26
CA SER A 27 30.57 20.43 10.60
C SER A 27 29.50 19.35 10.40
N SER A 28 28.91 18.87 11.48
CA SER A 28 27.70 18.04 11.38
C SER A 28 26.58 18.98 10.93
N ASP A 29 26.42 19.13 9.62
CA ASP A 29 25.35 19.96 9.06
C ASP A 29 24.01 19.40 9.56
N VAL A 30 23.39 20.14 10.46
CA VAL A 30 22.06 19.84 10.96
C VAL A 30 21.06 20.46 9.98
N THR A 31 20.29 19.62 9.32
CA THR A 31 19.19 20.10 8.47
C THR A 31 17.96 20.38 9.32
N GLU A 32 17.46 21.60 9.26
CA GLU A 32 16.27 22.04 9.97
C GLU A 32 15.01 21.74 9.15
N VAL A 33 14.01 21.14 9.79
CA VAL A 33 12.68 20.91 9.24
C VAL A 33 11.64 21.50 10.19
N THR A 34 10.78 22.38 9.66
CA THR A 34 9.66 22.94 10.43
C THR A 34 8.34 22.39 9.92
N LEU A 35 7.57 21.74 10.79
CA LEU A 35 6.22 21.31 10.51
C LEU A 35 5.25 22.42 10.91
N THR A 36 4.63 23.03 9.92
CA THR A 36 3.71 24.14 10.12
C THR A 36 2.26 23.67 10.23
N LYS A 37 1.34 24.62 10.42
CA LYS A 37 -0.10 24.33 10.46
C LYS A 37 -0.57 23.77 9.11
N PRO A 38 -1.64 22.97 9.11
CA PRO A 38 -2.19 22.46 7.86
C PRO A 38 -2.52 23.58 6.88
N ARG A 39 -1.98 23.48 5.68
CA ARG A 39 -2.25 24.42 4.58
C ARG A 39 -3.68 24.26 4.04
N MET A 40 -4.22 23.02 4.14
CA MET A 40 -5.50 22.67 3.54
C MET A 40 -6.58 22.40 4.58
N ARG A 41 -7.81 22.75 4.25
CA ARG A 41 -8.99 22.42 5.04
C ARG A 41 -9.39 20.95 4.96
N TRP A 42 -8.83 20.23 3.97
CA TRP A 42 -9.25 18.89 3.61
C TRP A 42 -8.52 17.83 4.44
N LEU A 43 -9.25 16.80 4.79
CA LEU A 43 -8.68 15.66 5.47
C LEU A 43 -8.09 14.69 4.44
N TRP A 44 -6.98 14.08 4.79
CA TRP A 44 -6.36 13.01 4.03
C TRP A 44 -7.26 11.77 4.01
N GLY A 45 -7.48 11.17 2.83
CA GLY A 45 -8.30 9.96 2.68
C GLY A 45 -7.56 8.66 3.03
N GLY A 46 -6.24 8.71 3.07
CA GLY A 46 -5.39 7.56 3.38
C GLY A 46 -4.59 7.04 2.20
N PHE A 47 -3.65 6.17 2.50
CA PHE A 47 -2.94 5.35 1.54
C PHE A 47 -3.61 4.00 1.38
N GLY A 48 -3.41 3.37 0.22
CA GLY A 48 -3.89 2.05 -0.05
C GLY A 48 -3.20 1.37 -1.20
N PHE A 49 -3.77 0.23 -1.62
CA PHE A 49 -3.23 -0.59 -2.68
C PHE A 49 -4.32 -1.02 -3.65
N HIS A 50 -3.88 -1.34 -4.86
CA HIS A 50 -4.68 -2.15 -5.75
C HIS A 50 -4.65 -3.61 -5.29
N ASN A 51 -5.83 -4.23 -5.13
CA ASN A 51 -6.00 -5.54 -4.54
C ASN A 51 -6.65 -6.49 -5.57
N SER A 52 -5.92 -6.84 -6.64
CA SER A 52 -6.43 -7.81 -7.63
C SER A 52 -6.62 -9.20 -7.05
N GLU A 53 -5.83 -9.56 -6.05
CA GLU A 53 -5.95 -10.84 -5.35
C GLU A 53 -7.32 -11.04 -4.69
N ALA A 54 -8.07 -9.96 -4.43
CA ALA A 54 -9.42 -10.02 -3.87
C ALA A 54 -10.41 -10.81 -4.76
N THR A 55 -10.16 -10.85 -6.06
CA THR A 55 -10.96 -11.60 -7.03
C THR A 55 -10.35 -12.96 -7.38
N MET A 56 -9.21 -13.29 -6.81
CA MET A 56 -8.46 -14.53 -7.03
C MET A 56 -8.43 -15.44 -5.78
N THR A 57 -9.22 -15.12 -4.76
CA THR A 57 -9.22 -15.83 -3.47
C THR A 57 -9.37 -17.36 -3.61
N PRO A 58 -10.23 -17.89 -4.51
CA PRO A 58 -10.34 -19.35 -4.68
C PRO A 58 -9.06 -20.04 -5.19
N LEU A 59 -8.10 -19.28 -5.70
CA LEU A 59 -6.83 -19.79 -6.22
C LEU A 59 -5.73 -19.81 -5.15
N MET A 60 -5.94 -19.19 -3.99
CA MET A 60 -4.94 -19.08 -2.92
C MET A 60 -4.92 -20.36 -2.08
N SER A 61 -3.73 -20.82 -1.72
CA SER A 61 -3.59 -21.77 -0.61
C SER A 61 -3.99 -21.10 0.71
N ASP A 62 -4.52 -21.89 1.65
CA ASP A 62 -4.84 -21.39 3.01
C ASP A 62 -3.60 -20.81 3.69
N GLU A 63 -2.43 -21.40 3.46
CA GLU A 63 -1.16 -20.92 4.00
C GLU A 63 -0.84 -19.51 3.48
N PHE A 64 -0.88 -19.30 2.17
CA PHE A 64 -0.63 -17.99 1.57
C PHE A 64 -1.65 -16.96 2.03
N ARG A 65 -2.94 -17.32 1.99
CA ARG A 65 -4.03 -16.45 2.42
C ARG A 65 -3.85 -15.97 3.86
N ASP A 66 -3.67 -16.91 4.81
CA ASP A 66 -3.71 -16.60 6.24
C ASP A 66 -2.38 -16.06 6.77
N GLN A 67 -1.24 -16.53 6.23
CA GLN A 67 0.08 -16.15 6.71
C GLN A 67 0.66 -14.94 5.98
N ARG A 68 0.15 -14.58 4.80
CA ARG A 68 0.66 -13.47 4.00
C ARG A 68 -0.41 -12.41 3.73
N VAL A 69 -1.45 -12.76 2.98
CA VAL A 69 -2.45 -11.80 2.52
C VAL A 69 -3.21 -11.18 3.68
N LEU A 70 -3.96 -11.99 4.43
CA LEU A 70 -4.79 -11.50 5.54
C LEU A 70 -3.94 -10.95 6.69
N LYS A 71 -2.82 -11.61 6.99
CA LYS A 71 -1.88 -11.17 8.03
C LYS A 71 -1.35 -9.76 7.70
N THR A 72 -0.77 -9.57 6.53
CA THR A 72 -0.18 -8.29 6.13
C THR A 72 -1.25 -7.21 6.00
N PHE A 73 -2.41 -7.55 5.40
CA PHE A 73 -3.51 -6.61 5.29
C PHE A 73 -3.98 -6.09 6.66
N ARG A 74 -4.12 -6.97 7.65
CA ARG A 74 -4.51 -6.57 9.03
C ARG A 74 -3.42 -5.78 9.73
N GLU A 75 -2.15 -6.10 9.50
CA GLU A 75 -1.02 -5.42 10.14
C GLU A 75 -0.88 -3.98 9.67
N ILE A 76 -1.02 -3.71 8.36
CA ILE A 76 -0.89 -2.35 7.81
C ILE A 76 -2.22 -1.60 7.74
N ALA A 77 -3.35 -2.30 7.71
CA ALA A 77 -4.72 -1.78 7.73
C ALA A 77 -4.94 -0.62 6.72
N PRO A 78 -4.82 -0.87 5.40
CA PRO A 78 -4.98 0.17 4.40
C PRO A 78 -6.38 0.77 4.49
N THR A 79 -6.46 2.09 4.47
CA THR A 79 -7.73 2.80 4.64
C THR A 79 -8.45 3.06 3.32
N TYR A 80 -7.78 2.78 2.21
CA TYR A 80 -8.31 2.92 0.87
C TYR A 80 -7.81 1.77 -0.03
N SER A 81 -8.63 1.26 -0.93
CA SER A 81 -8.22 0.20 -1.86
C SER A 81 -8.99 0.28 -3.17
N ARG A 82 -8.32 -0.16 -4.23
CA ARG A 82 -8.85 -0.31 -5.57
C ARG A 82 -8.92 -1.80 -5.91
N VAL A 83 -9.96 -2.22 -6.61
CA VAL A 83 -10.12 -3.61 -7.04
C VAL A 83 -10.59 -3.66 -8.48
N PHE A 84 -9.95 -4.48 -9.31
CA PHE A 84 -10.49 -4.88 -10.59
C PHE A 84 -11.65 -5.85 -10.37
N ALA A 85 -12.82 -5.46 -10.79
CA ALA A 85 -14.03 -6.22 -10.65
C ALA A 85 -14.71 -6.37 -12.01
N GLY A 86 -14.65 -7.56 -12.57
CA GLY A 86 -15.20 -7.87 -13.90
C GLY A 86 -16.74 -7.99 -13.88
N PHE A 87 -17.43 -6.93 -13.48
CA PHE A 87 -18.86 -6.96 -13.17
C PHE A 87 -19.77 -7.51 -14.27
N ALA A 88 -19.42 -7.31 -15.56
CA ALA A 88 -20.23 -7.83 -16.65
C ALA A 88 -20.32 -9.37 -16.65
N ASP A 89 -19.27 -10.03 -16.18
CA ASP A 89 -19.10 -11.49 -16.24
C ASP A 89 -19.15 -12.16 -14.84
N TRP A 90 -19.39 -11.39 -13.77
CA TRP A 90 -19.38 -11.94 -12.43
C TRP A 90 -20.60 -12.81 -12.16
N THR A 91 -20.32 -14.08 -11.87
CA THR A 91 -21.33 -15.02 -11.36
C THR A 91 -21.65 -14.72 -9.91
N ARG A 92 -22.71 -15.33 -9.41
CA ARG A 92 -23.10 -15.25 -7.99
C ARG A 92 -21.97 -15.73 -7.09
N GLU A 93 -21.36 -16.85 -7.43
CA GLU A 93 -20.27 -17.47 -6.69
C GLU A 93 -19.03 -16.58 -6.63
N ALA A 94 -18.71 -15.87 -7.71
CA ALA A 94 -17.61 -14.92 -7.73
C ALA A 94 -17.87 -13.71 -6.80
N MET A 95 -19.11 -13.22 -6.78
CA MET A 95 -19.52 -12.14 -5.87
C MET A 95 -19.50 -12.56 -4.40
N ASP A 96 -19.95 -13.78 -4.10
CA ASP A 96 -19.93 -14.34 -2.75
C ASP A 96 -18.49 -14.55 -2.26
N SER A 97 -17.61 -15.09 -3.10
CA SER A 97 -16.17 -15.23 -2.80
C SER A 97 -15.49 -13.88 -2.55
N PHE A 98 -15.83 -12.87 -3.34
CA PHE A 98 -15.34 -11.50 -3.10
C PHE A 98 -15.87 -10.95 -1.77
N ALA A 99 -17.13 -11.22 -1.41
CA ALA A 99 -17.71 -10.77 -0.16
C ALA A 99 -17.03 -11.41 1.06
N ASP A 100 -16.66 -12.70 0.97
CA ASP A 100 -15.88 -13.38 2.02
C ASP A 100 -14.50 -12.72 2.20
N TYR A 101 -13.82 -12.42 1.11
CA TYR A 101 -12.56 -11.67 1.16
C TYR A 101 -12.75 -10.27 1.74
N TYR A 102 -13.80 -9.57 1.31
CA TYR A 102 -14.17 -8.26 1.83
C TYR A 102 -14.34 -8.27 3.35
N ASP A 103 -15.02 -9.26 3.88
CA ASP A 103 -15.26 -9.41 5.32
C ASP A 103 -13.97 -9.69 6.10
N ALA A 104 -13.12 -10.53 5.54
CA ALA A 104 -11.84 -10.90 6.15
C ALA A 104 -10.83 -9.74 6.18
N THR A 105 -10.95 -8.76 5.27
CA THR A 105 -9.98 -7.67 5.02
C THR A 105 -10.61 -6.28 5.16
N PHE A 106 -11.29 -5.82 4.12
CA PHE A 106 -11.73 -4.42 3.96
C PHE A 106 -12.71 -3.97 5.05
N ARG A 107 -13.66 -4.83 5.43
CA ARG A 107 -14.60 -4.54 6.52
C ARG A 107 -13.85 -4.33 7.84
N ARG A 108 -12.93 -5.23 8.18
CA ARG A 108 -12.17 -5.19 9.44
C ARG A 108 -11.28 -3.96 9.54
N ALA A 109 -10.59 -3.60 8.46
CA ALA A 109 -9.74 -2.42 8.40
C ALA A 109 -10.52 -1.10 8.23
N GLY A 110 -11.81 -1.16 7.93
CA GLY A 110 -12.62 0.02 7.60
C GLY A 110 -12.23 0.66 6.27
N THR A 111 -11.64 -0.13 5.36
CA THR A 111 -11.13 0.29 4.07
C THR A 111 -12.23 0.81 3.15
N THR A 112 -12.07 1.99 2.60
CA THR A 112 -12.93 2.52 1.53
C THR A 112 -12.51 1.90 0.22
N LEU A 113 -13.47 1.36 -0.53
CA LEU A 113 -13.21 0.73 -1.84
C LEU A 113 -13.65 1.61 -2.99
N TYR A 114 -12.85 1.59 -4.05
CA TYR A 114 -13.35 1.88 -5.37
C TYR A 114 -13.09 0.72 -6.33
N LEU A 115 -14.08 0.45 -7.16
CA LEU A 115 -14.08 -0.66 -8.07
C LEU A 115 -13.91 -0.15 -9.50
N VAL A 116 -13.21 -0.94 -10.28
CA VAL A 116 -12.93 -0.65 -11.70
C VAL A 116 -13.19 -1.93 -12.48
N PRO A 117 -13.88 -1.90 -13.64
CA PRO A 117 -14.05 -3.10 -14.44
C PRO A 117 -12.70 -3.62 -14.93
N GLY A 118 -12.48 -4.92 -14.82
CA GLY A 118 -11.28 -5.58 -15.35
C GLY A 118 -11.27 -5.65 -16.89
N ARG A 119 -12.45 -5.59 -17.50
CA ARG A 119 -12.63 -5.57 -18.96
C ARG A 119 -13.75 -4.63 -19.34
N MET A 120 -13.56 -3.90 -20.44
CA MET A 120 -14.61 -3.10 -21.04
C MET A 120 -15.44 -3.93 -22.02
N PRO A 121 -16.76 -3.63 -22.13
CA PRO A 121 -17.54 -4.17 -23.24
C PRO A 121 -17.01 -3.64 -24.56
N VAL A 122 -17.17 -4.43 -25.61
CA VAL A 122 -16.97 -3.95 -26.98
C VAL A 122 -18.17 -3.06 -27.34
N ILE A 123 -17.90 -1.80 -27.62
CA ILE A 123 -18.94 -0.83 -28.01
C ILE A 123 -19.17 -0.95 -29.52
N THR A 124 -20.36 -1.41 -29.89
CA THR A 124 -20.85 -1.48 -31.26
C THR A 124 -21.96 -0.46 -31.48
N ASP A 125 -22.41 -0.27 -32.73
CA ASP A 125 -23.47 0.69 -33.04
C ASP A 125 -24.81 0.35 -32.35
N ASP A 126 -25.05 -0.93 -32.06
CA ASP A 126 -26.22 -1.46 -31.37
C ASP A 126 -25.99 -1.72 -29.89
N PHE A 127 -24.90 -1.20 -29.31
CA PHE A 127 -24.58 -1.41 -27.90
C PHE A 127 -25.67 -0.86 -26.97
N ASP A 128 -26.22 -1.72 -26.14
CA ASP A 128 -27.24 -1.36 -25.14
C ASP A 128 -26.59 -0.72 -23.89
N PHE A 129 -26.44 0.60 -23.91
CA PHE A 129 -25.87 1.39 -22.81
C PHE A 129 -26.66 1.26 -21.51
N GLU A 130 -27.98 1.25 -21.61
CA GLU A 130 -28.83 1.17 -20.42
C GLU A 130 -28.79 -0.22 -19.81
N GLY A 131 -28.96 -1.27 -20.61
CA GLY A 131 -28.89 -2.65 -20.14
C GLY A 131 -27.55 -3.02 -19.53
N TYR A 132 -26.43 -2.53 -20.10
CA TYR A 132 -25.12 -2.71 -19.52
C TYR A 132 -25.01 -2.05 -18.14
N CYS A 133 -25.45 -0.80 -18.02
CA CYS A 133 -25.37 -0.05 -16.75
C CYS A 133 -26.32 -0.61 -15.67
N GLU A 134 -27.50 -1.07 -16.06
CA GLU A 134 -28.42 -1.77 -15.15
C GLU A 134 -27.83 -3.09 -14.65
N ASN A 135 -27.13 -3.82 -15.50
CA ASN A 135 -26.45 -5.05 -15.13
C ASN A 135 -25.33 -4.79 -14.09
N VAL A 136 -24.52 -3.75 -14.29
CA VAL A 136 -23.51 -3.31 -13.30
C VAL A 136 -24.18 -2.90 -11.99
N ALA A 137 -25.24 -2.07 -12.06
CA ALA A 137 -25.94 -1.59 -10.88
C ALA A 137 -26.58 -2.73 -10.08
N THR A 138 -27.18 -3.72 -10.75
CA THR A 138 -27.79 -4.91 -10.12
C THR A 138 -26.76 -5.72 -9.32
N ARG A 139 -25.55 -5.92 -9.86
CA ARG A 139 -24.48 -6.64 -9.15
C ARG A 139 -23.94 -5.87 -7.96
N LEU A 140 -23.78 -4.56 -8.11
CA LEU A 140 -23.37 -3.70 -6.99
C LEU A 140 -24.45 -3.64 -5.92
N ASP A 141 -25.73 -3.63 -6.30
CA ASP A 141 -26.86 -3.70 -5.38
C ASP A 141 -26.80 -4.98 -4.54
N TYR A 142 -26.55 -6.13 -5.19
CA TYR A 142 -26.34 -7.39 -4.51
C TYR A 142 -25.16 -7.33 -3.52
N LEU A 143 -23.99 -6.88 -3.96
CA LEU A 143 -22.83 -6.77 -3.09
C LEU A 143 -23.06 -5.84 -1.89
N VAL A 144 -23.70 -4.68 -2.12
CA VAL A 144 -23.88 -3.67 -1.07
C VAL A 144 -25.00 -4.05 -0.12
N LYS A 145 -26.16 -4.52 -0.63
CA LYS A 145 -27.37 -4.73 0.18
C LYS A 145 -27.53 -6.16 0.70
N VAL A 146 -27.10 -7.16 -0.07
CA VAL A 146 -27.20 -8.57 0.34
C VAL A 146 -25.91 -9.04 1.01
N CYS A 147 -24.75 -8.83 0.38
CA CYS A 147 -23.47 -9.20 0.96
C CYS A 147 -22.94 -8.17 1.97
N MET A 148 -23.63 -7.04 2.15
CA MET A 148 -23.24 -5.98 3.09
C MET A 148 -21.87 -5.37 2.86
N CYS A 149 -21.41 -5.30 1.61
CA CYS A 149 -20.15 -4.66 1.22
C CYS A 149 -20.25 -3.12 1.22
N VAL A 150 -20.70 -2.55 2.32
CA VAL A 150 -21.08 -1.13 2.47
C VAL A 150 -19.93 -0.12 2.34
N LYS A 151 -18.69 -0.58 2.24
CA LYS A 151 -17.52 0.29 2.03
C LYS A 151 -17.17 0.47 0.56
N ILE A 152 -17.91 -0.13 -0.36
CA ILE A 152 -17.84 0.19 -1.78
C ILE A 152 -18.44 1.58 -1.95
N ARG A 153 -17.59 2.58 -2.18
CA ARG A 153 -17.99 4.00 -2.22
C ARG A 153 -17.83 4.62 -3.59
N TYR A 154 -16.97 4.06 -4.42
CA TYR A 154 -16.67 4.63 -5.74
C TYR A 154 -16.60 3.54 -6.80
N TYR A 155 -16.91 3.96 -8.01
CA TYR A 155 -16.80 3.15 -9.22
C TYR A 155 -16.19 3.98 -10.35
N ALA A 156 -15.14 3.47 -10.99
CA ALA A 156 -14.61 4.03 -12.23
C ALA A 156 -15.10 3.19 -13.41
N LEU A 157 -15.52 3.83 -14.49
CA LEU A 157 -16.03 3.14 -15.67
C LEU A 157 -14.91 2.46 -16.48
N THR A 158 -13.69 3.02 -16.41
CA THR A 158 -12.54 2.56 -17.20
C THR A 158 -11.32 2.39 -16.31
N ASN A 159 -10.37 1.59 -16.79
CA ASN A 159 -8.99 1.63 -16.31
C ASN A 159 -8.15 2.36 -17.34
N GLU A 160 -7.59 3.54 -16.96
CA GLU A 160 -6.71 4.32 -17.83
C GLU A 160 -7.33 4.63 -19.22
N MET A 161 -8.35 5.49 -19.21
CA MET A 161 -9.17 5.88 -20.35
C MET A 161 -8.42 6.10 -21.68
N ALA A 162 -7.13 6.41 -21.61
CA ALA A 162 -6.28 6.67 -22.78
C ALA A 162 -5.21 5.60 -23.01
N SER A 163 -5.25 4.48 -22.31
CA SER A 163 -4.20 3.45 -22.34
C SER A 163 -4.62 2.23 -23.14
N GLY A 164 -3.74 1.79 -24.05
CA GLY A 164 -3.94 0.58 -24.84
C GLY A 164 -5.04 0.67 -25.91
N PRO A 165 -5.22 -0.39 -26.71
CA PRO A 165 -6.16 -0.40 -27.83
C PRO A 165 -7.63 -0.39 -27.41
N THR A 166 -7.95 -0.91 -26.22
CA THR A 166 -9.34 -1.01 -25.75
C THR A 166 -9.77 0.23 -24.98
N TRP A 167 -8.96 0.66 -24.01
CA TRP A 167 -9.27 1.82 -23.16
C TRP A 167 -8.99 3.14 -23.86
N GLY A 168 -7.91 3.21 -24.65
CA GLY A 168 -7.51 4.40 -25.39
C GLY A 168 -8.54 4.89 -26.40
N TRP A 169 -9.48 4.03 -26.79
CA TRP A 169 -10.59 4.39 -27.66
C TRP A 169 -11.45 5.51 -27.05
N PHE A 170 -11.68 5.50 -25.74
CA PHE A 170 -12.51 6.50 -25.08
C PHE A 170 -11.89 7.92 -25.05
N SER A 171 -10.57 8.05 -25.07
CA SER A 171 -9.93 9.37 -25.19
C SER A 171 -10.27 10.07 -26.49
N THR A 172 -10.58 9.31 -27.54
CA THR A 172 -10.99 9.82 -28.85
C THR A 172 -12.51 9.82 -29.06
N HIS A 173 -13.26 9.10 -28.20
CA HIS A 173 -14.73 8.99 -28.22
C HIS A 173 -15.32 9.43 -26.87
N ARG A 174 -14.99 10.64 -26.49
CA ARG A 174 -15.37 11.21 -25.18
C ARG A 174 -16.86 11.38 -25.00
N ASP A 175 -17.60 11.60 -26.07
CA ASP A 175 -19.07 11.64 -26.10
C ASP A 175 -19.70 10.30 -25.71
N VAL A 176 -19.14 9.19 -26.18
CA VAL A 176 -19.57 7.83 -25.78
C VAL A 176 -19.24 7.57 -24.31
N TYR A 177 -18.05 7.98 -23.86
CA TYR A 177 -17.68 7.87 -22.46
C TYR A 177 -18.64 8.66 -21.55
N GLU A 178 -18.97 9.89 -21.94
CA GLU A 178 -19.94 10.73 -21.22
C GLU A 178 -21.32 10.07 -21.15
N LYS A 179 -21.82 9.57 -22.29
CA LYS A 179 -23.10 8.86 -22.35
C LYS A 179 -23.15 7.67 -21.38
N LEU A 180 -22.07 6.86 -21.36
CA LEU A 180 -21.96 5.72 -20.44
C LEU A 180 -21.90 6.15 -18.97
N CYS A 181 -21.13 7.16 -18.64
CA CYS A 181 -21.04 7.69 -17.27
C CYS A 181 -22.41 8.19 -16.79
N ARG A 182 -23.16 8.90 -17.63
CA ARG A 182 -24.49 9.40 -17.28
C ARG A 182 -25.52 8.28 -17.11
N ALA A 183 -25.50 7.27 -17.99
CA ALA A 183 -26.36 6.09 -17.86
C ALA A 183 -26.05 5.31 -16.58
N LEU A 184 -24.77 5.12 -16.27
CA LEU A 184 -24.34 4.43 -15.04
C LEU A 184 -24.73 5.20 -13.77
N TYR A 185 -24.51 6.51 -13.75
CA TYR A 185 -24.95 7.36 -12.65
C TYR A 185 -26.46 7.26 -12.42
N ALA A 186 -27.26 7.30 -13.51
CA ALA A 186 -28.71 7.16 -13.43
C ALA A 186 -29.13 5.78 -12.89
N ALA A 187 -28.46 4.70 -13.34
CA ALA A 187 -28.71 3.35 -12.84
C ALA A 187 -28.42 3.24 -11.33
N PHE A 188 -27.28 3.77 -10.85
CA PHE A 188 -26.97 3.79 -9.42
C PHE A 188 -28.04 4.52 -8.60
N ARG A 189 -28.56 5.64 -9.10
CA ARG A 189 -29.65 6.38 -8.41
C ARG A 189 -30.95 5.60 -8.40
N ARG A 190 -31.34 4.92 -9.50
CA ARG A 190 -32.52 4.04 -9.55
C ARG A 190 -32.44 2.90 -8.54
N HIS A 191 -31.26 2.31 -8.38
CA HIS A 191 -30.99 1.28 -7.38
C HIS A 191 -30.81 1.81 -5.96
N GLY A 192 -30.80 3.14 -5.74
CA GLY A 192 -30.54 3.74 -4.42
C GLY A 192 -29.15 3.42 -3.88
N LEU A 193 -28.16 3.25 -4.76
CA LEU A 193 -26.77 3.01 -4.40
C LEU A 193 -26.08 4.33 -4.07
N ASP A 194 -25.44 4.40 -2.89
CA ASP A 194 -24.61 5.52 -2.48
C ASP A 194 -23.16 5.29 -2.96
N ILE A 195 -23.02 5.13 -4.27
CA ILE A 195 -21.75 4.95 -4.98
C ILE A 195 -21.54 6.15 -5.89
N GLY A 196 -20.40 6.82 -5.70
CA GLY A 196 -19.96 7.94 -6.52
C GLY A 196 -19.17 7.49 -7.74
N LEU A 197 -19.25 8.24 -8.84
CA LEU A 197 -18.38 7.99 -9.99
C LEU A 197 -16.99 8.60 -9.77
N MET A 198 -15.95 7.83 -10.11
CA MET A 198 -14.60 8.32 -10.29
C MET A 198 -14.31 8.47 -11.78
N THR A 199 -13.95 9.68 -12.21
CA THR A 199 -13.71 9.97 -13.62
C THR A 199 -12.43 10.80 -13.80
N PRO A 200 -11.75 10.75 -14.95
CA PRO A 200 -11.88 9.76 -16.00
C PRO A 200 -11.05 8.49 -15.77
N ASP A 201 -10.38 8.33 -14.63
CA ASP A 201 -9.39 7.27 -14.34
C ASP A 201 -8.29 7.25 -15.41
N SER A 202 -7.62 8.38 -15.60
CA SER A 202 -6.67 8.62 -16.69
C SER A 202 -5.22 8.46 -16.24
N ALA A 203 -4.31 8.14 -17.17
CA ALA A 203 -2.93 7.79 -16.86
C ALA A 203 -1.91 8.73 -17.50
N THR A 204 -0.78 8.93 -16.82
CA THR A 204 0.41 9.67 -17.23
C THR A 204 0.20 11.18 -17.48
N PRO A 205 1.25 12.00 -17.43
CA PRO A 205 1.16 13.43 -17.73
C PRO A 205 0.56 13.73 -19.11
N LYS A 206 0.76 12.82 -20.08
CA LYS A 206 0.25 12.95 -21.44
C LYS A 206 -1.28 13.08 -21.50
N TYR A 207 -2.00 12.52 -20.52
CA TYR A 207 -3.46 12.42 -20.53
C TYR A 207 -4.13 13.29 -19.46
N ILE A 208 -3.44 14.29 -18.93
CA ILE A 208 -4.01 15.30 -18.03
C ILE A 208 -5.22 15.99 -18.68
N ASP A 209 -5.21 16.14 -20.00
CA ASP A 209 -6.32 16.72 -20.75
C ASP A 209 -7.64 15.96 -20.56
N ASP A 210 -7.61 14.65 -20.28
CA ASP A 210 -8.83 13.90 -19.99
C ASP A 210 -9.44 14.33 -18.66
N VAL A 211 -8.60 14.59 -17.64
CA VAL A 211 -9.08 15.14 -16.36
C VAL A 211 -9.64 16.55 -16.55
N VAL A 212 -8.94 17.41 -17.30
CA VAL A 212 -9.41 18.76 -17.64
C VAL A 212 -10.74 18.71 -18.38
N TRP A 213 -10.89 17.79 -19.32
CA TRP A 213 -12.15 17.58 -20.04
C TRP A 213 -13.26 17.12 -19.11
N ALA A 214 -13.00 16.12 -18.24
CA ALA A 214 -13.98 15.62 -17.30
C ALA A 214 -14.46 16.68 -16.31
N THR A 215 -13.59 17.60 -15.87
CA THR A 215 -13.98 18.72 -15.00
C THR A 215 -14.95 19.71 -15.67
N LYS A 216 -15.03 19.72 -16.99
CA LYS A 216 -15.93 20.58 -17.76
C LYS A 216 -17.25 19.90 -18.10
N ASN A 217 -17.21 18.58 -18.40
CA ASN A 217 -18.32 17.87 -19.00
C ASN A 217 -19.02 16.90 -18.03
N LEU A 218 -18.36 16.43 -16.96
CA LEU A 218 -18.87 15.41 -16.05
C LEU A 218 -18.93 15.87 -14.59
N ASN A 219 -18.69 17.16 -14.28
CA ASN A 219 -18.60 17.64 -12.90
C ASN A 219 -19.89 17.41 -12.08
N ASP A 220 -21.03 17.44 -12.73
CA ASP A 220 -22.34 17.24 -12.12
C ASP A 220 -22.58 15.80 -11.62
N ILE A 221 -21.93 14.82 -12.24
CA ILE A 221 -22.07 13.39 -11.89
C ILE A 221 -20.80 12.78 -11.28
N THR A 222 -19.67 13.47 -11.34
CA THR A 222 -18.41 13.01 -10.75
C THR A 222 -18.37 13.26 -9.26
N GLU A 223 -18.02 12.26 -8.48
CA GLU A 223 -17.75 12.42 -7.04
C GLU A 223 -16.29 12.75 -6.77
N VAL A 224 -15.37 12.02 -7.41
CA VAL A 224 -13.93 12.16 -7.29
C VAL A 224 -13.29 12.05 -8.67
N TYR A 225 -12.37 12.95 -8.98
CA TYR A 225 -11.52 12.78 -10.17
C TYR A 225 -10.40 11.78 -9.87
N CYS A 226 -9.92 11.09 -10.90
CA CYS A 226 -8.90 10.06 -10.76
C CYS A 226 -7.80 10.20 -11.81
N TRP A 227 -6.58 10.12 -11.37
CA TRP A 227 -5.39 10.19 -12.21
C TRP A 227 -4.37 9.16 -11.76
N HIS A 228 -3.64 8.57 -12.72
CA HIS A 228 -2.57 7.60 -12.50
C HIS A 228 -1.22 8.16 -12.91
N TYR A 229 -0.18 7.77 -12.20
CA TYR A 229 1.17 8.16 -12.55
C TYR A 229 2.18 7.02 -12.39
N TYR A 230 2.88 6.72 -13.47
CA TYR A 230 3.99 5.79 -13.47
C TYR A 230 5.26 6.47 -13.94
N ASP A 231 6.29 6.46 -13.12
CA ASP A 231 7.61 6.88 -13.56
C ASP A 231 8.31 5.71 -14.26
N ARG A 232 8.73 5.96 -15.50
CA ARG A 232 9.36 4.95 -16.37
C ARG A 232 10.85 5.17 -16.55
N ALA A 233 11.39 6.28 -16.09
CA ALA A 233 12.74 6.73 -16.42
C ALA A 233 13.52 7.23 -15.20
N ALA A 234 12.91 7.30 -14.01
CA ALA A 234 13.57 7.82 -12.83
C ALA A 234 14.69 6.92 -12.32
N LYS A 235 15.73 7.57 -11.85
CA LYS A 235 16.77 6.92 -11.03
C LYS A 235 16.50 7.23 -9.55
N PRO A 236 16.80 6.30 -8.65
CA PRO A 236 16.68 6.54 -7.23
C PRO A 236 17.46 7.80 -6.79
N GLY A 237 16.79 8.65 -6.00
CA GLY A 237 17.37 9.90 -5.51
C GLY A 237 17.22 11.12 -6.43
N GLU A 238 16.69 10.95 -7.65
CA GLU A 238 16.38 12.09 -8.50
C GLU A 238 15.21 12.90 -7.90
N ALA A 239 15.45 14.18 -7.62
CA ALA A 239 14.39 15.07 -7.14
C ALA A 239 13.17 15.13 -8.08
N ARG A 240 13.37 14.81 -9.35
CA ARG A 240 12.32 14.76 -10.37
C ARG A 240 11.19 13.78 -10.00
N VAL A 241 11.48 12.63 -9.39
CA VAL A 241 10.46 11.64 -9.01
C VAL A 241 9.39 12.28 -8.11
N TYR A 242 9.84 12.97 -7.07
CA TYR A 242 8.95 13.70 -6.17
C TYR A 242 8.31 14.91 -6.86
N ASN A 243 9.11 15.73 -7.55
CA ASN A 243 8.69 17.00 -8.09
C ASN A 243 7.66 16.85 -9.21
N ASP A 244 7.79 15.83 -10.06
CA ASP A 244 6.84 15.59 -11.15
C ASP A 244 5.45 15.22 -10.57
N VAL A 245 5.40 14.28 -9.61
CA VAL A 245 4.14 13.91 -8.95
C VAL A 245 3.54 15.10 -8.20
N TYR A 246 4.36 15.80 -7.41
CA TYR A 246 3.93 16.96 -6.64
C TYR A 246 3.39 18.08 -7.53
N GLY A 247 4.13 18.43 -8.60
CA GLY A 247 3.76 19.51 -9.50
C GLY A 247 2.47 19.22 -10.27
N HIS A 248 2.37 18.01 -10.86
CA HIS A 248 1.15 17.63 -11.57
C HIS A 248 -0.06 17.57 -10.65
N LEU A 249 0.06 16.94 -9.49
CA LEU A 249 -1.04 16.84 -8.55
C LEU A 249 -1.45 18.19 -7.96
N THR A 250 -0.51 19.09 -7.66
CA THR A 250 -0.84 20.43 -7.17
C THR A 250 -1.72 21.18 -8.17
N ASN A 251 -1.40 21.11 -9.47
CA ASN A 251 -2.20 21.70 -10.53
C ASN A 251 -3.59 21.05 -10.63
N LEU A 252 -3.65 19.71 -10.63
CA LEU A 252 -4.91 18.98 -10.70
C LEU A 252 -5.77 19.17 -9.46
N VAL A 253 -5.18 19.20 -8.27
CA VAL A 253 -5.89 19.51 -7.01
C VAL A 253 -6.51 20.90 -7.09
N SER A 254 -5.77 21.91 -7.53
CA SER A 254 -6.28 23.28 -7.68
C SER A 254 -7.44 23.35 -8.67
N LEU A 255 -7.34 22.66 -9.81
CA LEU A 255 -8.40 22.56 -10.81
C LEU A 255 -9.67 21.93 -10.24
N CYS A 256 -9.54 20.79 -9.55
CA CYS A 256 -10.68 20.06 -8.98
C CYS A 256 -11.33 20.82 -7.83
N LEU A 257 -10.55 21.48 -6.98
CA LEU A 257 -11.07 22.30 -5.89
C LEU A 257 -11.86 23.51 -6.40
N GLY A 258 -11.46 24.10 -7.53
CA GLY A 258 -12.24 25.11 -8.22
C GLY A 258 -13.59 24.62 -8.75
N ARG A 259 -13.83 23.31 -8.72
CA ARG A 259 -15.09 22.62 -9.05
C ARG A 259 -15.76 21.99 -7.83
N GLU A 260 -15.30 22.29 -6.62
CA GLU A 260 -15.76 21.73 -5.35
C GLU A 260 -15.58 20.20 -5.26
N LYS A 261 -14.61 19.66 -5.98
CA LYS A 261 -14.29 18.22 -6.05
C LYS A 261 -12.86 17.95 -5.61
N ARG A 262 -12.57 16.68 -5.41
CA ARG A 262 -11.26 16.17 -5.04
C ARG A 262 -10.68 15.30 -6.15
N ILE A 263 -9.37 15.06 -6.11
CA ILE A 263 -8.70 14.12 -7.00
C ILE A 263 -7.97 13.04 -6.21
N SER A 264 -8.08 11.82 -6.68
CA SER A 264 -7.34 10.64 -6.21
C SER A 264 -6.11 10.41 -7.11
N LEU A 265 -4.98 10.08 -6.51
CA LEU A 265 -3.93 9.36 -7.22
C LEU A 265 -4.32 7.88 -7.19
N GLY A 266 -5.14 7.48 -8.17
CA GLY A 266 -5.83 6.18 -8.17
C GLY A 266 -4.93 5.00 -8.44
N GLU A 267 -3.76 5.25 -9.04
CA GLU A 267 -2.74 4.24 -9.26
C GLU A 267 -1.37 4.92 -9.41
N TRP A 268 -0.38 4.40 -8.74
CA TRP A 268 1.01 4.81 -8.97
C TRP A 268 1.99 3.68 -8.76
N GLY A 269 3.12 3.79 -9.43
CA GLY A 269 4.21 2.83 -9.31
C GLY A 269 5.40 3.22 -10.15
N MET A 270 6.40 2.37 -10.13
CA MET A 270 7.56 2.47 -11.01
C MET A 270 7.53 1.30 -11.98
N THR A 271 7.32 1.56 -13.27
CA THR A 271 7.30 0.50 -14.27
C THR A 271 8.67 0.28 -14.85
N GLY A 272 9.16 -0.95 -14.78
CA GLY A 272 10.49 -1.34 -15.20
C GLY A 272 10.80 -1.31 -16.70
N ARG A 273 10.02 -0.66 -17.56
CA ARG A 273 10.38 -0.59 -18.99
C ARG A 273 11.63 0.22 -19.27
N ASN A 274 11.96 1.18 -18.41
CA ASN A 274 13.15 2.03 -18.55
C ASN A 274 14.00 2.09 -17.26
N VAL A 275 13.59 1.40 -16.21
CA VAL A 275 14.45 1.23 -15.05
C VAL A 275 15.46 0.15 -15.43
N PRO A 276 16.76 0.28 -15.11
CA PRO A 276 17.78 -0.71 -15.45
C PRO A 276 17.57 -2.12 -14.85
N PHE A 277 16.37 -2.46 -14.48
CA PHE A 277 15.96 -3.79 -14.03
C PHE A 277 16.10 -4.87 -15.10
N ARG A 278 16.11 -4.50 -16.38
CA ARG A 278 16.13 -5.47 -17.48
C ARG A 278 17.52 -5.87 -17.94
N GLU A 279 18.52 -5.04 -17.74
CA GLU A 279 19.86 -5.35 -18.19
C GLU A 279 20.69 -5.94 -17.04
N GLY A 280 20.83 -7.25 -17.02
CA GLY A 280 21.79 -7.96 -16.21
C GLY A 280 21.35 -8.41 -14.81
N HIS A 281 20.08 -8.21 -14.42
CA HIS A 281 19.61 -8.53 -13.07
C HIS A 281 18.66 -9.74 -12.98
N MET A 282 18.15 -10.24 -14.11
CA MET A 282 17.41 -11.49 -14.12
C MET A 282 18.39 -12.66 -14.19
N ARG A 283 18.37 -13.52 -13.20
CA ARG A 283 19.13 -14.77 -13.19
C ARG A 283 18.19 -15.93 -13.22
N ASP A 284 18.53 -16.92 -14.03
CA ASP A 284 17.92 -18.24 -13.93
C ASP A 284 18.13 -18.75 -12.51
N ASP A 285 17.03 -19.11 -11.82
CA ASP A 285 17.06 -19.64 -10.46
C ASP A 285 17.37 -21.13 -10.41
N GLY A 286 17.71 -21.73 -11.56
CA GLY A 286 17.97 -23.16 -11.69
C GLY A 286 16.73 -24.05 -11.74
N HIS A 287 15.52 -23.44 -11.67
CA HIS A 287 14.23 -24.13 -11.72
C HIS A 287 13.38 -23.69 -12.92
N GLY A 288 13.99 -23.03 -13.90
CA GLY A 288 13.32 -22.49 -15.08
C GLY A 288 12.57 -21.16 -14.80
N GLY A 289 12.76 -20.59 -13.63
CA GLY A 289 12.25 -19.28 -13.24
C GLY A 289 13.36 -18.22 -13.18
N TRP A 290 12.96 -16.97 -13.26
CA TRP A 290 13.86 -15.83 -13.14
C TRP A 290 13.62 -15.16 -11.80
N ARG A 291 14.51 -15.34 -10.83
CA ARG A 291 14.47 -14.58 -9.58
C ARG A 291 15.18 -13.25 -9.75
N TRP A 292 14.55 -12.20 -9.27
CA TRP A 292 15.22 -10.93 -9.10
C TRP A 292 16.16 -11.03 -7.90
N PRO A 293 17.48 -10.96 -8.11
CA PRO A 293 18.33 -10.69 -6.97
C PRO A 293 17.85 -9.36 -6.39
N MET A 294 17.73 -9.26 -5.07
CA MET A 294 17.54 -7.96 -4.43
C MET A 294 18.78 -7.12 -4.69
N SER A 295 18.79 -6.44 -5.84
CA SER A 295 19.81 -5.47 -6.17
C SER A 295 19.69 -4.28 -5.20
N ALA A 296 20.78 -3.57 -4.98
CA ALA A 296 20.74 -2.30 -4.25
C ALA A 296 19.70 -1.35 -4.84
N PHE A 297 19.44 -1.49 -6.14
CA PHE A 297 18.44 -0.71 -6.86
C PHE A 297 16.99 -1.05 -6.44
N ALA A 298 16.61 -2.32 -6.29
CA ALA A 298 15.29 -2.69 -5.79
C ALA A 298 15.03 -2.14 -4.38
N ARG A 299 16.07 -2.10 -3.54
CA ARG A 299 16.01 -1.54 -2.19
C ARG A 299 15.76 -0.04 -2.19
N GLU A 300 16.34 0.68 -3.12
CA GLU A 300 16.15 2.13 -3.27
C GLU A 300 14.82 2.45 -3.96
N VAL A 301 14.33 1.60 -4.85
CA VAL A 301 13.01 1.76 -5.49
C VAL A 301 11.89 1.77 -4.46
N ALA A 302 12.01 1.00 -3.38
CA ALA A 302 11.06 1.05 -2.27
C ALA A 302 10.95 2.45 -1.64
N ILE A 303 12.05 3.18 -1.56
CA ILE A 303 12.05 4.58 -1.11
C ILE A 303 11.42 5.50 -2.17
N CYS A 304 11.72 5.28 -3.47
CA CYS A 304 11.12 6.06 -4.56
C CYS A 304 9.59 5.94 -4.57
N ARG A 305 9.05 4.74 -4.36
CA ARG A 305 7.60 4.55 -4.28
C ARG A 305 6.99 5.29 -3.09
N ALA A 306 7.65 5.25 -1.95
CA ALA A 306 7.21 5.99 -0.77
C ALA A 306 7.27 7.51 -0.98
N GLU A 307 8.33 8.04 -1.63
CA GLU A 307 8.41 9.49 -1.91
C GLU A 307 7.33 9.97 -2.89
N MET A 308 6.91 9.15 -3.87
CA MET A 308 5.77 9.47 -4.73
C MET A 308 4.47 9.57 -3.90
N GLY A 309 4.29 8.68 -2.92
CA GLY A 309 3.19 8.75 -1.96
C GLY A 309 3.24 10.02 -1.11
N LEU A 310 4.41 10.41 -0.61
CA LEU A 310 4.58 11.67 0.13
C LEU A 310 4.33 12.89 -0.75
N ALA A 311 4.70 12.84 -2.04
CA ALA A 311 4.39 13.90 -2.99
C ALA A 311 2.87 14.08 -3.16
N ALA A 312 2.12 12.98 -3.27
CA ALA A 312 0.66 13.01 -3.36
C ALA A 312 0.01 13.56 -2.08
N LEU A 313 0.50 13.16 -0.91
CA LEU A 313 0.07 13.69 0.39
C LEU A 313 0.26 15.21 0.46
N ASN A 314 1.48 15.67 0.16
CA ASN A 314 1.86 17.07 0.28
C ASN A 314 1.21 17.95 -0.80
N ALA A 315 0.90 17.41 -1.98
CA ALA A 315 0.14 18.09 -3.03
C ALA A 315 -1.35 18.27 -2.70
N GLY A 316 -1.87 17.52 -1.71
CA GLY A 316 -3.26 17.60 -1.26
C GLY A 316 -4.23 16.74 -2.05
N ALA A 317 -3.79 15.65 -2.65
CA ALA A 317 -4.66 14.64 -3.21
C ALA A 317 -5.67 14.13 -2.14
N LEU A 318 -6.79 13.58 -2.57
CA LEU A 318 -7.75 12.96 -1.66
C LEU A 318 -7.10 11.78 -0.94
N ASN A 319 -6.50 10.91 -1.71
CA ASN A 319 -5.83 9.68 -1.29
C ASN A 319 -4.81 9.27 -2.34
N ALA A 320 -4.09 8.19 -2.05
CA ALA A 320 -3.20 7.59 -3.03
C ALA A 320 -3.24 6.05 -2.92
N VAL A 321 -3.34 5.36 -4.07
CA VAL A 321 -3.47 3.91 -4.18
C VAL A 321 -2.32 3.36 -5.00
N SER A 322 -1.40 2.63 -4.36
CA SER A 322 -0.23 2.06 -5.02
C SER A 322 -0.59 0.78 -5.79
N TRP A 323 -0.02 0.61 -6.95
CA TRP A 323 -0.02 -0.64 -7.68
C TRP A 323 1.18 -1.48 -7.22
N THR A 324 1.03 -2.64 -6.55
CA THR A 324 -0.15 -3.34 -6.08
C THR A 324 0.12 -3.95 -4.69
N PHE A 325 -0.86 -4.58 -4.03
CA PHE A 325 -0.69 -5.20 -2.71
C PHE A 325 0.08 -6.52 -2.80
N VAL A 326 -0.37 -7.42 -3.66
CA VAL A 326 0.27 -8.71 -3.92
C VAL A 326 0.90 -8.70 -5.30
N ASP A 327 2.09 -9.23 -5.41
CA ASP A 327 2.70 -9.49 -6.72
C ASP A 327 2.17 -10.83 -7.23
N TYR A 328 1.04 -10.73 -7.88
CA TYR A 328 0.35 -11.87 -8.44
C TYR A 328 0.78 -12.09 -9.89
N PRO A 329 0.63 -13.32 -10.33
CA PRO A 329 0.82 -13.68 -11.71
C PRO A 329 -0.19 -12.98 -12.62
N ASP A 330 0.28 -12.24 -13.60
CA ASP A 330 -0.60 -11.52 -14.52
C ASP A 330 -1.09 -12.45 -15.64
N PRO A 331 -2.37 -12.88 -15.61
CA PRO A 331 -2.94 -13.70 -16.67
C PRO A 331 -3.09 -12.94 -17.99
N PHE A 332 -2.92 -11.61 -17.97
CA PHE A 332 -3.10 -10.74 -19.14
C PHE A 332 -1.79 -10.39 -19.86
N LEU A 333 -0.64 -10.76 -19.32
CA LEU A 333 0.66 -10.55 -19.99
C LEU A 333 0.94 -11.60 -21.09
N ARG A 334 -0.08 -12.31 -21.51
CA ARG A 334 -0.02 -13.23 -22.63
C ARG A 334 -0.03 -12.45 -23.92
N GLU A 335 1.06 -12.49 -24.65
CA GLU A 335 1.14 -11.91 -25.97
C GLU A 335 0.48 -12.85 -27.00
N ASP A 336 -0.29 -12.29 -27.92
CA ASP A 336 -0.73 -13.01 -29.11
C ASP A 336 0.51 -13.40 -29.91
N GLY A 337 0.75 -14.71 -30.04
CA GLY A 337 1.91 -15.24 -30.74
C GLY A 337 2.78 -16.22 -29.93
N ASP A 338 2.49 -16.42 -28.65
CA ASP A 338 3.15 -17.48 -27.86
C ASP A 338 2.94 -18.85 -28.53
N THR A 339 4.00 -19.68 -28.54
CA THR A 339 3.89 -21.04 -29.03
C THR A 339 2.93 -21.88 -28.17
N PRO A 340 2.37 -22.99 -28.67
CA PRO A 340 1.54 -23.88 -27.86
C PRO A 340 2.22 -24.35 -26.57
N GLU A 341 3.56 -24.56 -26.60
CA GLU A 341 4.36 -24.94 -25.46
C GLU A 341 4.49 -23.80 -24.44
N GLU A 342 4.71 -22.58 -24.91
CA GLU A 342 4.72 -21.39 -24.07
C GLU A 342 3.35 -21.15 -23.45
N LYS A 343 2.28 -21.30 -24.25
CA LYS A 343 0.91 -21.25 -23.76
C LYS A 343 0.65 -22.25 -22.66
N ALA A 344 1.07 -23.51 -22.85
CA ALA A 344 0.91 -24.57 -21.85
C ALA A 344 1.70 -24.25 -20.57
N ARG A 345 2.94 -23.74 -20.69
CA ARG A 345 3.73 -23.29 -19.54
C ARG A 345 3.05 -22.13 -18.81
N TYR A 346 2.45 -21.19 -19.50
CA TYR A 346 1.71 -20.07 -18.91
C TYR A 346 0.41 -20.51 -18.24
N ASP A 347 -0.31 -21.45 -18.83
CA ASP A 347 -1.53 -21.98 -18.25
C ASP A 347 -1.25 -22.78 -16.97
N VAL A 348 -0.16 -23.52 -16.93
CA VAL A 348 0.33 -24.19 -15.72
C VAL A 348 0.82 -23.14 -14.72
N ALA A 349 1.64 -22.22 -15.14
CA ALA A 349 2.13 -21.13 -14.32
C ALA A 349 1.00 -20.24 -13.78
N ARG A 350 -0.10 -20.07 -14.45
CA ARG A 350 -1.29 -19.34 -14.03
C ARG A 350 -1.99 -19.95 -12.81
N PHE A 351 -1.82 -21.22 -12.56
CA PHE A 351 -2.53 -21.96 -11.50
C PHE A 351 -1.63 -22.60 -10.46
N SER A 352 -0.33 -22.68 -10.71
CA SER A 352 0.62 -23.44 -9.90
C SER A 352 1.77 -22.62 -9.32
N GLY A 353 1.63 -21.33 -9.22
CA GLY A 353 2.58 -20.51 -8.50
C GLY A 353 3.89 -20.15 -9.19
N TRP A 354 4.05 -20.27 -10.49
CA TRP A 354 4.85 -19.35 -11.28
C TRP A 354 6.37 -19.36 -11.17
N GLY A 355 6.96 -20.36 -11.69
CA GLY A 355 8.39 -20.35 -12.01
C GLY A 355 8.81 -19.36 -13.12
N LEU A 356 7.89 -18.60 -13.72
CA LEU A 356 8.18 -17.72 -14.86
C LEU A 356 8.16 -16.25 -14.47
N ASP A 357 9.25 -15.81 -13.97
CA ASP A 357 9.50 -14.48 -13.43
C ASP A 357 9.30 -13.30 -14.40
N VAL A 358 9.25 -13.59 -15.69
CA VAL A 358 9.09 -12.58 -16.74
C VAL A 358 7.75 -11.85 -16.70
N ARG A 359 6.78 -12.38 -15.96
CA ARG A 359 5.38 -11.94 -15.99
C ARG A 359 4.79 -11.56 -14.64
N TYR A 360 5.60 -11.49 -13.61
CA TYR A 360 5.21 -10.84 -12.37
C TYR A 360 5.18 -9.34 -12.54
N ASN A 361 4.17 -8.73 -11.99
CA ASN A 361 3.99 -7.28 -12.04
C ASN A 361 5.05 -6.50 -11.24
N LYS A 362 5.74 -7.17 -10.29
CA LYS A 362 6.88 -6.69 -9.51
C LYS A 362 6.65 -5.35 -8.79
N ASN A 363 5.41 -5.04 -8.54
CA ASN A 363 4.98 -3.85 -7.82
C ASN A 363 4.23 -4.20 -6.52
N GLY A 364 4.15 -5.49 -6.16
CA GLY A 364 3.54 -5.96 -4.93
C GLY A 364 4.40 -5.68 -3.70
N LEU A 365 3.83 -5.92 -2.53
CA LEU A 365 4.56 -5.91 -1.26
C LEU A 365 5.25 -7.25 -0.99
N PHE A 366 4.75 -8.32 -1.58
CA PHE A 366 5.27 -9.67 -1.46
C PHE A 366 4.81 -10.53 -2.62
N ARG A 367 5.53 -11.62 -2.84
CA ARG A 367 5.32 -12.55 -3.93
C ARG A 367 4.25 -13.59 -3.58
N TRP A 368 3.50 -14.02 -4.58
CA TRP A 368 2.58 -15.14 -4.52
C TRP A 368 3.09 -16.30 -5.38
N ASP A 369 3.72 -17.27 -4.77
CA ASP A 369 4.21 -18.50 -5.42
C ASP A 369 3.88 -19.71 -4.55
N ASP A 370 2.68 -20.26 -4.73
CA ASP A 370 2.18 -21.41 -3.97
C ASP A 370 2.91 -22.70 -4.31
N GLU A 371 3.46 -22.83 -5.52
CA GLU A 371 4.18 -24.03 -5.95
C GLU A 371 5.52 -24.17 -5.21
N ASN A 372 6.31 -23.11 -5.19
CA ASN A 372 7.62 -23.10 -4.55
C ASN A 372 7.56 -22.65 -3.08
N LYS A 373 6.36 -22.31 -2.57
CA LYS A 373 6.18 -21.71 -1.23
C LYS A 373 7.02 -20.44 -1.05
N ASP A 374 7.24 -19.70 -2.13
CA ASP A 374 7.96 -18.42 -2.10
C ASP A 374 6.99 -17.25 -1.95
N TYR A 375 6.86 -16.79 -0.73
CA TYR A 375 6.03 -15.66 -0.34
C TYR A 375 6.90 -14.49 0.15
N SER A 376 8.11 -14.38 -0.38
CA SER A 376 9.09 -13.37 0.03
C SER A 376 8.52 -11.96 -0.08
N SER A 377 8.75 -11.16 0.95
CA SER A 377 8.46 -9.72 0.88
C SER A 377 9.45 -9.02 -0.04
N TYR A 378 8.93 -7.98 -0.70
CA TYR A 378 9.79 -6.98 -1.33
C TYR A 378 10.13 -5.87 -0.34
N PRO A 379 11.20 -5.10 -0.59
CA PRO A 379 11.57 -3.94 0.22
C PRO A 379 10.44 -2.93 0.43
N ASP A 380 9.53 -2.83 -0.55
CA ASP A 380 8.34 -1.96 -0.51
C ASP A 380 7.44 -2.20 0.69
N LEU A 381 7.36 -3.42 1.21
CA LEU A 381 6.57 -3.70 2.42
C LEU A 381 7.02 -2.83 3.60
N TYR A 382 8.32 -2.58 3.72
CA TYR A 382 8.91 -1.90 4.88
C TYR A 382 8.93 -0.38 4.77
N THR A 383 8.67 0.17 3.59
CA THR A 383 8.47 1.60 3.36
C THR A 383 6.98 1.92 3.26
N MET A 384 6.28 1.29 2.32
CA MET A 384 4.86 1.51 2.07
C MET A 384 3.99 1.01 3.22
N GLY A 385 4.34 -0.11 3.86
CA GLY A 385 3.59 -0.66 4.98
C GLY A 385 3.44 0.34 6.13
N TYR A 386 4.53 0.98 6.56
CA TYR A 386 4.45 2.02 7.59
C TYR A 386 3.82 3.32 7.09
N LEU A 387 4.03 3.70 5.85
CA LEU A 387 3.36 4.86 5.28
C LEU A 387 1.83 4.70 5.35
N VAL A 388 1.32 3.53 4.94
CA VAL A 388 -0.10 3.19 5.00
C VAL A 388 -0.61 3.14 6.43
N LYS A 389 0.12 2.45 7.32
CA LYS A 389 -0.26 2.22 8.72
C LYS A 389 -0.37 3.50 9.53
N LEU A 390 0.56 4.43 9.34
CA LEU A 390 0.73 5.59 10.22
C LEU A 390 0.07 6.87 9.70
N PHE A 391 -0.23 6.96 8.39
CA PHE A 391 -0.85 8.13 7.78
C PHE A 391 -2.33 7.87 7.51
N ARG A 392 -3.12 7.87 8.57
CA ARG A 392 -4.49 7.33 8.57
C ARG A 392 -5.49 8.25 7.85
N LYS A 393 -6.59 7.65 7.42
CA LYS A 393 -7.76 8.36 6.91
C LYS A 393 -8.28 9.37 7.95
N GLY A 394 -8.63 10.56 7.49
CA GLY A 394 -9.12 11.64 8.34
C GLY A 394 -8.00 12.49 8.96
N ALA A 395 -6.73 12.17 8.67
CA ALA A 395 -5.62 12.94 9.16
C ALA A 395 -5.55 14.35 8.53
N ARG A 396 -4.99 15.30 9.29
CA ARG A 396 -4.64 16.64 8.81
C ARG A 396 -3.18 16.63 8.38
N VAL A 397 -2.91 17.00 7.16
CA VAL A 397 -1.55 17.08 6.61
C VAL A 397 -0.88 18.33 7.15
N LEU A 398 0.29 18.19 7.76
CA LEU A 398 1.14 19.31 8.18
C LEU A 398 2.06 19.70 7.01
N GLU A 399 2.29 20.97 6.82
CA GLU A 399 3.18 21.45 5.76
C GLU A 399 4.63 21.43 6.24
N PRO A 400 5.52 20.62 5.64
CA PRO A 400 6.93 20.64 5.98
C PRO A 400 7.65 21.77 5.24
N VAL A 401 8.44 22.55 5.97
CA VAL A 401 9.28 23.63 5.43
C VAL A 401 10.74 23.29 5.72
N PHE A 402 11.55 23.13 4.69
CA PHE A 402 12.98 22.82 4.75
C PHE A 402 13.67 23.24 3.44
N ASP A 403 14.99 23.39 3.49
CA ASP A 403 15.83 23.79 2.35
C ASP A 403 16.95 22.75 2.11
N ASP A 404 16.57 21.51 1.90
CA ASP A 404 17.50 20.43 1.58
C ASP A 404 16.92 19.60 0.42
N PRO A 405 17.50 19.67 -0.79
CA PRO A 405 16.98 19.00 -1.96
C PRO A 405 17.08 17.46 -1.88
N GLU A 406 17.85 16.92 -0.94
CA GLU A 406 17.99 15.48 -0.72
C GLU A 406 16.99 14.93 0.29
N LEU A 407 16.26 15.79 0.99
CA LEU A 407 15.21 15.36 1.91
C LEU A 407 13.83 15.29 1.24
N ARG A 408 13.00 14.37 1.74
CA ARG A 408 11.54 14.36 1.52
C ARG A 408 10.88 14.18 2.88
N VAL A 409 9.92 15.00 3.17
CA VAL A 409 9.23 14.98 4.45
C VAL A 409 7.73 14.99 4.23
N GLY A 410 7.02 14.14 4.97
CA GLY A 410 5.57 14.20 5.06
C GLY A 410 5.15 14.05 6.51
N ALA A 411 4.14 14.78 6.94
CA ALA A 411 3.69 14.74 8.32
C ALA A 411 2.17 14.91 8.42
N VAL A 412 1.58 14.24 9.41
CA VAL A 412 0.14 14.32 9.67
C VAL A 412 -0.15 14.36 11.16
N THR A 413 -1.29 14.99 11.49
CA THR A 413 -1.98 14.77 12.75
C THR A 413 -3.18 13.87 12.47
N ASN A 414 -3.19 12.66 13.03
CA ASN A 414 -4.26 11.69 12.89
C ASN A 414 -5.53 12.11 13.64
N PRO A 415 -6.71 11.50 13.37
CA PRO A 415 -7.97 11.90 14.00
C PRO A 415 -7.99 11.82 15.52
N ASP A 416 -7.18 10.93 16.13
CA ASP A 416 -7.04 10.78 17.58
C ASP A 416 -6.04 11.76 18.21
N GLY A 417 -5.49 12.67 17.41
CA GLY A 417 -4.49 13.64 17.84
C GLY A 417 -3.05 13.10 17.85
N SER A 418 -2.84 11.83 17.51
CA SER A 418 -1.47 11.32 17.31
C SER A 418 -0.82 11.98 16.09
N CYS A 419 0.52 12.11 16.14
CA CYS A 419 1.31 12.68 15.06
C CYS A 419 2.17 11.59 14.42
N SER A 420 2.27 11.61 13.10
CA SER A 420 3.18 10.75 12.35
C SER A 420 3.99 11.59 11.37
N VAL A 421 5.29 11.35 11.32
CA VAL A 421 6.24 12.03 10.42
C VAL A 421 7.04 10.97 9.67
N ALA A 422 7.17 11.12 8.37
CA ALA A 422 8.06 10.33 7.53
C ALA A 422 9.15 11.23 6.95
N VAL A 423 10.39 10.79 7.02
CA VAL A 423 11.55 11.51 6.47
C VAL A 423 12.35 10.54 5.60
N ILE A 424 12.61 10.93 4.36
CA ILE A 424 13.52 10.24 3.43
C ILE A 424 14.78 11.08 3.29
N ASN A 425 15.94 10.44 3.43
CA ASN A 425 17.25 11.04 3.15
C ASN A 425 17.89 10.33 1.95
N TRP A 426 18.03 11.03 0.84
CA TRP A 426 18.72 10.54 -0.35
C TRP A 426 20.22 10.82 -0.34
N GLY A 427 20.65 11.81 0.45
CA GLY A 427 22.03 12.26 0.55
C GLY A 427 22.91 11.44 1.48
N ALA A 428 24.05 12.00 1.85
CA ALA A 428 24.91 11.44 2.89
C ALA A 428 24.17 11.35 4.24
N ALA A 429 24.70 10.51 5.15
CA ALA A 429 24.15 10.45 6.51
C ALA A 429 24.20 11.84 7.16
N LYS A 430 23.08 12.28 7.72
CA LYS A 430 22.94 13.64 8.28
C LYS A 430 22.05 13.68 9.51
N THR A 431 22.24 14.68 10.34
CA THR A 431 21.32 14.96 11.45
C THR A 431 20.19 15.87 10.95
N VAL A 432 18.96 15.45 11.19
CA VAL A 432 17.76 16.22 10.90
C VAL A 432 17.13 16.66 12.20
N ARG A 433 16.89 17.96 12.37
CA ARG A 433 16.15 18.53 13.49
C ARG A 433 14.76 18.91 13.03
N ILE A 434 13.75 18.35 13.70
CA ILE A 434 12.35 18.56 13.36
C ILE A 434 11.69 19.38 14.45
N THR A 435 11.13 20.51 14.06
CA THR A 435 10.35 21.42 14.91
C THR A 435 8.89 21.37 14.48
N SER A 436 7.98 21.12 15.43
CA SER A 436 6.54 21.11 15.17
C SER A 436 5.84 22.24 15.91
N ALA A 437 4.98 22.96 15.21
CA ALA A 437 4.07 23.93 15.83
C ALA A 437 3.02 23.26 16.74
N HIS A 438 2.83 21.94 16.61
CA HIS A 438 1.98 21.13 17.48
C HIS A 438 2.87 20.29 18.41
N PRO A 439 2.71 20.38 19.73
CA PRO A 439 3.50 19.58 20.65
C PRO A 439 3.20 18.08 20.44
N PHE A 440 4.22 17.26 20.54
CA PHE A 440 4.05 15.81 20.56
C PHE A 440 3.56 15.38 21.93
N ALA A 441 2.41 14.70 21.98
CA ALA A 441 1.73 14.35 23.25
C ALA A 441 2.52 13.33 24.10
N LYS A 442 3.45 12.60 23.47
CA LYS A 442 4.30 11.56 24.11
C LYS A 442 5.55 11.32 23.26
N PRO A 443 6.54 10.55 23.75
CA PRO A 443 7.72 10.16 22.98
C PRO A 443 7.34 9.55 21.63
N LEU A 444 8.16 9.75 20.60
CA LEU A 444 7.91 9.22 19.28
C LEU A 444 8.61 7.85 19.15
N ARG A 445 7.86 6.82 18.79
CA ARG A 445 8.45 5.55 18.31
C ARG A 445 9.08 5.77 16.95
N VAL A 446 10.24 5.15 16.73
CA VAL A 446 11.01 5.27 15.49
C VAL A 446 11.03 3.92 14.77
N TYR A 447 10.67 3.93 13.50
CA TYR A 447 10.83 2.81 12.59
C TYR A 447 11.69 3.26 11.42
N GLU A 448 12.65 2.43 11.00
CA GLU A 448 13.62 2.82 9.99
C GLU A 448 13.74 1.76 8.90
N TYR A 449 13.81 2.23 7.69
CA TYR A 449 14.20 1.46 6.51
C TYR A 449 15.53 2.01 5.99
N ASP A 450 16.58 1.19 6.05
CA ASP A 450 17.89 1.47 5.49
C ASP A 450 18.08 0.62 4.23
N SER A 451 18.27 1.25 3.06
CA SER A 451 18.45 0.52 1.80
C SER A 451 19.73 -0.32 1.78
N ALA A 452 20.74 0.04 2.56
CA ALA A 452 21.96 -0.76 2.69
C ALA A 452 21.71 -2.07 3.45
N LYS A 453 20.76 -2.04 4.41
CA LYS A 453 20.38 -3.18 5.24
C LYS A 453 18.87 -3.23 5.46
N PRO A 454 18.07 -3.58 4.43
CA PRO A 454 16.62 -3.60 4.56
C PRO A 454 16.16 -4.62 5.63
N PRO A 455 15.13 -4.29 6.41
CA PRO A 455 14.70 -5.08 7.58
C PRO A 455 13.84 -6.30 7.20
N MET A 456 14.21 -7.02 6.16
CA MET A 456 13.43 -8.14 5.63
C MET A 456 13.47 -9.35 6.53
N ASN A 457 12.35 -10.06 6.59
CA ASN A 457 12.23 -11.31 7.35
C ASN A 457 11.34 -12.33 6.62
N ALA A 458 11.45 -13.60 7.03
CA ALA A 458 10.77 -14.73 6.38
C ALA A 458 9.24 -14.73 6.56
N PHE A 459 8.70 -13.90 7.46
CA PHE A 459 7.28 -13.91 7.82
C PHE A 459 6.52 -12.70 7.29
N ASN A 460 7.19 -11.80 6.59
CA ASN A 460 6.65 -10.51 6.13
C ASN A 460 6.10 -9.64 7.29
N ASP A 461 6.66 -9.78 8.49
CA ASP A 461 6.34 -8.92 9.60
C ASP A 461 6.99 -7.55 9.38
N LEU A 462 6.30 -6.46 9.67
CA LEU A 462 6.90 -5.13 9.66
C LEU A 462 8.07 -5.08 10.64
N GLN A 463 9.08 -4.26 10.33
CA GLN A 463 10.24 -4.11 11.19
C GLN A 463 9.84 -3.68 12.61
N PRO A 464 10.53 -4.17 13.62
CA PRO A 464 10.28 -3.73 14.98
C PRO A 464 10.70 -2.26 15.16
N MET A 465 10.19 -1.64 16.21
CA MET A 465 10.61 -0.32 16.62
C MET A 465 12.14 -0.29 16.83
N LYS A 466 12.81 0.67 16.17
CA LYS A 466 14.26 0.89 16.31
C LYS A 466 14.60 1.53 17.66
N GLY A 467 13.72 2.40 18.15
CA GLY A 467 13.93 3.15 19.39
C GLY A 467 12.83 4.18 19.63
N VAL A 468 13.08 5.04 20.58
CA VAL A 468 12.18 6.12 20.96
C VAL A 468 12.96 7.44 21.00
N VAL A 469 12.33 8.51 20.49
CA VAL A 469 12.86 9.87 20.55
C VAL A 469 11.93 10.74 21.39
N VAL A 470 12.50 11.47 22.32
CA VAL A 470 11.76 12.42 23.16
C VAL A 470 11.87 13.81 22.55
N ALA A 471 10.74 14.41 22.23
CA ALA A 471 10.68 15.80 21.80
C ALA A 471 10.63 16.74 23.02
N THR A 472 11.44 17.79 22.99
CA THR A 472 11.43 18.85 23.99
C THR A 472 10.92 20.13 23.37
N ASN A 473 9.87 20.72 23.91
CA ASN A 473 9.23 21.93 23.35
C ASN A 473 8.85 21.81 21.86
N GLY A 474 8.39 20.62 21.44
CA GLY A 474 8.02 20.36 20.05
C GLY A 474 9.21 20.11 19.10
N VAL A 475 10.43 19.95 19.65
CA VAL A 475 11.66 19.76 18.85
C VAL A 475 12.28 18.41 19.17
N PHE A 476 12.65 17.66 18.14
CA PHE A 476 13.52 16.48 18.26
C PHE A 476 14.56 16.45 17.13
N ALA A 477 15.65 15.73 17.36
CA ALA A 477 16.69 15.52 16.36
C ALA A 477 16.98 14.02 16.22
N THR A 478 17.38 13.62 15.01
CA THR A 478 17.72 12.25 14.70
C THR A 478 18.79 12.22 13.62
N THR A 479 19.65 11.20 13.62
CA THR A 479 20.57 10.96 12.51
C THR A 479 19.97 9.91 11.58
N LEU A 480 19.84 10.25 10.31
CA LEU A 480 19.36 9.37 9.26
C LEU A 480 20.53 8.86 8.44
N PRO A 481 20.62 7.55 8.16
CA PRO A 481 21.56 7.01 7.19
C PRO A 481 21.36 7.61 5.78
N SER A 482 22.37 7.44 4.94
CA SER A 482 22.23 7.69 3.50
C SER A 482 21.22 6.72 2.88
N ARG A 483 20.37 7.22 1.99
CA ARG A 483 19.37 6.42 1.27
C ARG A 483 18.49 5.60 2.21
N ALA A 484 17.92 6.28 3.17
CA ALA A 484 17.08 5.70 4.22
C ALA A 484 15.75 6.46 4.35
N MET A 485 14.77 5.77 4.90
CA MET A 485 13.49 6.34 5.30
C MET A 485 13.22 6.04 6.77
N ALA A 486 12.81 7.03 7.52
CA ALA A 486 12.40 6.85 8.91
C ALA A 486 11.01 7.39 9.17
N PHE A 487 10.30 6.72 10.07
CA PHE A 487 9.00 7.10 10.56
C PHE A 487 9.08 7.40 12.06
N PHE A 488 8.45 8.50 12.45
CA PHE A 488 8.35 8.95 13.84
C PHE A 488 6.88 9.08 14.18
N THR A 489 6.41 8.41 15.23
CA THR A 489 4.99 8.44 15.53
C THR A 489 4.68 8.42 17.02
N THR A 490 3.62 9.15 17.39
CA THR A 490 2.96 9.04 18.68
C THR A 490 1.70 8.15 18.62
N ASP A 491 1.41 7.50 17.48
CA ASP A 491 0.31 6.55 17.31
C ASP A 491 0.72 5.16 17.83
N TYR A 492 0.63 4.97 19.14
CA TYR A 492 0.89 3.68 19.80
C TYR A 492 0.26 3.62 21.19
N THR A 493 0.16 2.42 21.71
CA THR A 493 -0.03 2.12 23.14
C THR A 493 1.10 1.24 23.64
N ASP A 494 1.42 1.32 24.91
CA ASP A 494 2.39 0.43 25.58
C ASP A 494 1.69 -0.76 26.27
N ARG A 495 0.39 -0.96 26.01
CA ARG A 495 -0.37 -2.09 26.53
C ARG A 495 0.11 -3.39 25.90
N THR A 496 0.51 -4.34 26.73
CA THR A 496 0.81 -5.70 26.27
C THR A 496 -0.49 -6.47 26.02
N PRO A 497 -0.67 -7.09 24.84
CA PRO A 497 -1.83 -7.95 24.60
C PRO A 497 -1.92 -9.11 25.58
N PRO A 498 -3.12 -9.61 25.90
CA PRO A 498 -3.30 -10.81 26.72
C PRO A 498 -2.59 -12.03 26.11
N SER A 499 -2.07 -12.90 26.97
CA SER A 499 -1.47 -14.16 26.54
C SER A 499 -2.48 -15.07 25.84
N VAL A 500 -2.05 -15.75 24.79
CA VAL A 500 -2.88 -16.73 24.08
C VAL A 500 -3.08 -17.97 24.94
N THR A 501 -4.29 -18.48 24.99
CA THR A 501 -4.67 -19.66 25.77
C THR A 501 -5.03 -20.86 24.90
N GLY A 502 -5.07 -22.06 25.48
CA GLY A 502 -5.51 -23.26 24.80
C GLY A 502 -4.55 -23.80 23.75
N VAL A 503 -3.27 -23.41 23.80
CA VAL A 503 -2.24 -23.91 22.87
C VAL A 503 -2.02 -25.40 23.09
N LYS A 504 -2.27 -26.20 22.05
CA LYS A 504 -2.09 -27.67 22.11
C LYS A 504 -1.79 -28.24 20.72
N LEU A 505 -0.98 -29.28 20.69
CA LEU A 505 -0.76 -30.10 19.49
C LEU A 505 -1.88 -31.15 19.40
N GLY A 506 -2.64 -31.12 18.30
CA GLY A 506 -3.68 -32.10 17.99
C GLY A 506 -3.11 -33.44 17.55
N GLY A 507 -3.94 -34.49 17.62
CA GLY A 507 -3.56 -35.84 17.13
C GLY A 507 -3.38 -35.92 15.62
N ASP A 508 -3.86 -34.94 14.89
CA ASP A 508 -3.72 -34.76 13.44
C ASP A 508 -2.43 -34.00 13.03
N GLY A 509 -1.55 -33.70 13.99
CA GLY A 509 -0.29 -33.01 13.74
C GLY A 509 -0.38 -31.50 13.58
N ALA A 510 -1.53 -30.91 13.89
CA ALA A 510 -1.69 -29.47 13.86
C ALA A 510 -1.66 -28.85 15.26
N LEU A 511 -1.03 -27.69 15.37
CA LEU A 511 -1.10 -26.83 16.54
C LEU A 511 -2.38 -26.00 16.48
N VAL A 512 -3.15 -25.95 17.57
CA VAL A 512 -4.37 -25.15 17.69
C VAL A 512 -4.35 -24.33 18.95
N TRP A 513 -5.09 -23.20 18.95
CA TRP A 513 -5.19 -22.30 20.11
C TRP A 513 -6.51 -21.53 20.11
N ASN A 514 -6.83 -20.90 21.22
CA ASN A 514 -8.01 -20.05 21.33
C ASN A 514 -7.78 -18.69 20.67
N THR A 515 -8.84 -18.10 20.13
CA THR A 515 -8.80 -16.73 19.63
C THR A 515 -8.35 -15.77 20.75
N SER A 516 -7.51 -14.80 20.41
CA SER A 516 -7.09 -13.75 21.35
C SER A 516 -8.30 -13.00 21.91
N ALA A 517 -8.27 -12.74 23.20
CA ALA A 517 -9.25 -11.88 23.87
C ALA A 517 -9.01 -10.38 23.65
N ASP A 518 -7.92 -10.01 22.99
CA ASP A 518 -7.58 -8.63 22.69
C ASP A 518 -8.40 -8.09 21.50
N SER A 519 -9.13 -7.00 21.72
CA SER A 519 -9.92 -6.33 20.68
C SER A 519 -9.05 -5.73 19.56
N ASP A 520 -7.79 -5.41 19.86
CA ASP A 520 -6.82 -4.81 18.95
C ASP A 520 -5.90 -5.86 18.31
N HIS A 521 -6.18 -7.15 18.54
CA HIS A 521 -5.44 -8.26 17.97
C HIS A 521 -5.46 -8.22 16.43
N VAL A 522 -4.28 -8.44 15.85
CA VAL A 522 -4.07 -8.42 14.40
C VAL A 522 -3.69 -9.80 13.87
N TYR A 523 -2.67 -10.43 14.44
CA TYR A 523 -2.18 -11.75 14.05
C TYR A 523 -1.46 -12.45 15.20
N TYR A 524 -1.06 -13.72 14.97
CA TYR A 524 -0.27 -14.50 15.91
C TYR A 524 1.13 -14.75 15.37
N ARG A 525 2.12 -14.74 16.26
CA ARG A 525 3.45 -15.31 16.02
C ARG A 525 3.51 -16.68 16.68
N VAL A 526 3.90 -17.67 15.92
CA VAL A 526 4.02 -19.05 16.39
C VAL A 526 5.50 -19.39 16.51
N TYR A 527 5.87 -19.96 17.63
CA TYR A 527 7.24 -20.32 17.96
C TYR A 527 7.33 -21.81 18.24
N ARG A 528 8.48 -22.40 17.89
CA ARG A 528 8.88 -23.75 18.29
C ARG A 528 10.30 -23.67 18.85
N ASP A 529 10.49 -24.17 20.08
CA ASP A 529 11.78 -24.16 20.79
C ASP A 529 12.43 -22.75 20.86
N GLY A 530 11.58 -21.71 20.94
CA GLY A 530 11.99 -20.30 20.99
C GLY A 530 12.20 -19.64 19.65
N GLU A 531 12.21 -20.37 18.55
CA GLU A 531 12.34 -19.83 17.19
C GLU A 531 10.97 -19.60 16.57
N GLN A 532 10.79 -18.46 15.91
CA GLN A 532 9.56 -18.15 15.18
C GLN A 532 9.47 -19.04 13.94
N ILE A 533 8.34 -19.70 13.76
CA ILE A 533 8.07 -20.60 12.63
C ILE A 533 6.94 -20.12 11.72
N ALA A 534 6.09 -19.22 12.21
CA ALA A 534 5.03 -18.61 11.39
C ALA A 534 4.54 -17.28 11.98
N SER A 535 3.94 -16.47 11.12
CA SER A 535 3.00 -15.40 11.46
C SER A 535 1.69 -15.67 10.73
N THR A 536 0.55 -15.70 11.44
CA THR A 536 -0.75 -16.10 10.86
C THR A 536 -1.93 -15.43 11.54
N VAL A 537 -3.02 -15.26 10.83
CA VAL A 537 -4.33 -14.83 11.40
C VAL A 537 -5.20 -16.02 11.83
N ALA A 538 -4.85 -17.22 11.39
CA ALA A 538 -5.56 -18.43 11.78
C ALA A 538 -5.29 -18.81 13.25
N THR A 539 -6.17 -19.62 13.82
CA THR A 539 -6.00 -20.21 15.17
C THR A 539 -5.56 -21.67 15.10
N ARG A 540 -5.02 -22.05 13.93
CA ARG A 540 -4.53 -23.38 13.61
C ARG A 540 -3.33 -23.27 12.67
N LEU A 541 -2.31 -24.11 12.90
CA LEU A 541 -1.14 -24.23 12.03
C LEU A 541 -0.75 -25.70 11.89
N ASP A 542 -0.64 -26.19 10.67
CA ASP A 542 -0.08 -27.51 10.41
C ASP A 542 1.43 -27.50 10.67
N VAL A 543 1.86 -28.23 11.68
CA VAL A 543 3.27 -28.40 12.05
C VAL A 543 3.77 -29.81 11.73
N LYS A 544 2.98 -30.58 10.97
CA LYS A 544 3.28 -31.95 10.52
C LYS A 544 3.70 -32.86 11.67
N GLY A 545 3.11 -32.65 12.86
CA GLY A 545 3.43 -33.44 14.08
C GLY A 545 4.86 -33.24 14.60
N ALA A 546 5.58 -32.23 14.16
CA ALA A 546 6.94 -31.95 14.62
C ALA A 546 6.96 -31.77 16.15
N LYS A 547 7.87 -32.46 16.81
CA LYS A 547 8.06 -32.35 18.27
C LYS A 547 8.74 -31.04 18.62
N GLY A 548 8.47 -30.50 19.79
CA GLY A 548 9.07 -29.27 20.30
C GLY A 548 8.19 -28.59 21.34
N VAL A 549 8.70 -27.56 21.97
CA VAL A 549 7.96 -26.67 22.87
C VAL A 549 7.36 -25.55 22.02
N TYR A 550 6.04 -25.50 21.96
CA TYR A 550 5.32 -24.50 21.19
C TYR A 550 4.86 -23.33 22.07
N ALA A 551 4.99 -22.13 21.54
CA ALA A 551 4.39 -20.91 22.08
C ALA A 551 3.67 -20.14 20.97
N VAL A 552 2.53 -19.57 21.31
CA VAL A 552 1.77 -18.69 20.40
C VAL A 552 1.59 -17.36 21.09
N ARG A 553 1.96 -16.28 20.42
CA ARG A 553 1.87 -14.92 20.92
C ARG A 553 0.96 -14.07 20.07
N SER A 554 0.08 -13.32 20.70
CA SER A 554 -0.79 -12.34 20.06
C SER A 554 0.00 -11.07 19.74
N VAL A 555 -0.25 -10.49 18.58
CA VAL A 555 0.32 -9.20 18.17
C VAL A 555 -0.82 -8.22 17.94
N ASP A 556 -0.74 -7.04 18.55
CA ASP A 556 -1.73 -5.98 18.39
C ASP A 556 -1.41 -5.05 17.20
N ARG A 557 -2.31 -4.09 16.93
CA ARG A 557 -2.14 -3.15 15.83
C ARG A 557 -0.92 -2.25 15.94
N TRP A 558 -0.34 -2.07 17.11
CA TRP A 558 0.87 -1.24 17.34
C TRP A 558 2.16 -2.05 17.36
N GLY A 559 2.04 -3.38 17.17
CA GLY A 559 3.18 -4.29 17.17
C GLY A 559 3.63 -4.74 18.55
N ASN A 560 2.85 -4.49 19.62
CA ASN A 560 3.12 -5.08 20.91
C ASN A 560 2.79 -6.57 20.87
N VAL A 561 3.59 -7.38 21.56
CA VAL A 561 3.52 -8.85 21.54
C VAL A 561 3.19 -9.34 22.93
N SER A 562 2.27 -10.29 23.05
CA SER A 562 1.94 -10.94 24.32
C SER A 562 3.13 -11.75 24.87
N GLU A 563 3.12 -11.98 26.17
CA GLU A 563 4.11 -12.85 26.84
C GLU A 563 3.99 -14.31 26.40
#